data_7d361b9cdf7adfa82166daa22173b66a
#
_entry.id   7d361b9cdf7adfa82166daa22173b66a
#
_cell.length_a   1.000
_cell.length_b   1.000
_cell.length_c   1.000
_cell.angle_alpha   90.00
_cell.angle_beta   90.00
_cell.angle_gamma   90.00
#
_symmetry.space_group_name_H-M   'P 1'
#
loop_
_entity.id
_entity.type
_entity.pdbx_description
1 polymer ?
#
loop_
_entity_poly.entity_id
_entity_poly.type
_entity_poly.pdbx_seq_one_letter_code
_entity_poly.pdbx_strand_id
1 'polypeptide(L)'
;MSQSLQQKLDASGNIVKMLRNSKVGAYVYPVVAPEFHNWRDEQRAWRESAVLFDQSHHMAELLVEGPDAEKFLSYLAINSFKNFTPGKAKHFVPVTPEGYVIGDVIMFRESETEFNLVGRAPTVSWVQYHAETGNWDVKLTEDPRSPSRPQGKPVIRRHYRFQVQGPNAPAILEKLNGGPVPEIKFFNMDWINIGGQKVRALRHGMAGVPGLELYGPYSDYDRVRDAILEAGEGHGLVPVGSRAYATNTLESGWIPSPLPAIYTGESMRGYREWLSDKSYEATGAIGGSYESDNIEDYYLSPWDLGYDFYVKFDHDFIGREALEKMADKQHRRKVTFEWNPEDCINAFATLFEDGANVKAMDFPLFNYASSSYDKIMSGDKMVGLSMFAGYSYNERRALSLGTVDADVKEGDELKLVWGEPEPGTEKTTVEPSRQMEIRVRVSKVPYSSDARESYVDSWRTRKNA
;
A
#
# COMPACT_ATOMS: atom_id res chain seq x y z
N MET A 1 1.69 26.08 -21.38
CA MET A 1 2.41 25.24 -20.38
C MET A 1 1.37 24.69 -19.43
N SER A 2 1.46 23.42 -19.03
CA SER A 2 0.59 22.87 -17.97
C SER A 2 0.92 23.57 -16.65
N GLN A 3 -0.06 23.78 -15.81
CA GLN A 3 0.10 24.35 -14.48
C GLN A 3 0.89 23.35 -13.59
N SER A 4 1.72 23.85 -12.68
CA SER A 4 2.40 23.00 -11.71
C SER A 4 1.53 22.74 -10.48
N LEU A 5 1.90 21.73 -9.67
CA LEU A 5 1.28 21.51 -8.36
C LEU A 5 1.41 22.77 -7.48
N GLN A 6 2.59 23.44 -7.46
CA GLN A 6 2.78 24.66 -6.67
C GLN A 6 1.76 25.74 -7.05
N GLN A 7 1.59 26.00 -8.34
CA GLN A 7 0.61 27.00 -8.82
C GLN A 7 -0.84 26.62 -8.43
N LYS A 8 -1.17 25.33 -8.46
CA LYS A 8 -2.48 24.84 -8.00
C LYS A 8 -2.69 25.05 -6.50
N LEU A 9 -1.65 24.83 -5.70
CA LEU A 9 -1.70 25.05 -4.24
C LEU A 9 -1.84 26.54 -3.93
N ASP A 10 -1.06 27.40 -4.59
CA ASP A 10 -1.14 28.87 -4.42
C ASP A 10 -2.54 29.42 -4.72
N ALA A 11 -3.22 28.82 -5.71
CA ALA A 11 -4.58 29.20 -6.11
C ALA A 11 -5.67 28.64 -5.18
N SER A 12 -5.39 27.63 -4.38
CA SER A 12 -6.41 26.90 -3.61
C SER A 12 -6.88 27.61 -2.33
N GLY A 13 -6.05 28.50 -1.80
CA GLY A 13 -6.27 29.22 -0.53
C GLY A 13 -6.10 28.32 0.73
N ASN A 14 -6.59 27.07 0.71
CA ASN A 14 -6.40 26.09 1.76
C ASN A 14 -6.23 24.68 1.17
N ILE A 15 -5.09 24.09 1.43
CA ILE A 15 -4.67 22.80 0.84
C ILE A 15 -5.55 21.65 1.35
N VAL A 16 -5.89 21.64 2.63
CA VAL A 16 -6.75 20.60 3.22
C VAL A 16 -8.13 20.62 2.57
N LYS A 17 -8.74 21.80 2.44
CA LYS A 17 -10.05 21.95 1.78
C LYS A 17 -9.99 21.52 0.33
N MET A 18 -8.92 21.85 -0.40
CA MET A 18 -8.72 21.42 -1.78
C MET A 18 -8.68 19.88 -1.89
N LEU A 19 -7.92 19.20 -1.04
CA LEU A 19 -7.79 17.75 -1.06
C LEU A 19 -9.06 17.05 -0.52
N ARG A 20 -9.73 17.62 0.49
CA ARG A 20 -10.98 17.09 1.02
C ARG A 20 -12.12 17.19 0.01
N ASN A 21 -12.18 18.25 -0.76
CA ASN A 21 -13.18 18.46 -1.81
C ASN A 21 -12.77 17.90 -3.18
N SER A 22 -11.62 17.22 -3.25
CA SER A 22 -11.24 16.48 -4.45
C SER A 22 -12.31 15.43 -4.78
N LYS A 23 -12.74 15.41 -6.05
CA LYS A 23 -13.74 14.44 -6.55
C LYS A 23 -13.17 13.03 -6.77
N VAL A 24 -11.87 12.85 -6.53
CA VAL A 24 -11.22 11.54 -6.63
C VAL A 24 -11.63 10.71 -5.42
N GLY A 25 -12.18 9.54 -5.70
CA GLY A 25 -12.56 8.56 -4.68
C GLY A 25 -11.42 7.62 -4.30
N ALA A 26 -11.79 6.43 -3.83
CA ALA A 26 -10.84 5.35 -3.53
C ALA A 26 -10.01 4.93 -4.75
N TYR A 27 -8.88 4.29 -4.48
CA TYR A 27 -7.97 3.81 -5.52
C TYR A 27 -8.65 2.76 -6.41
N VAL A 28 -8.60 2.96 -7.72
CA VAL A 28 -9.14 2.04 -8.72
C VAL A 28 -8.05 1.11 -9.22
N TYR A 29 -8.26 -0.19 -9.06
CA TYR A 29 -7.39 -1.21 -9.65
C TYR A 29 -7.77 -1.40 -11.13
N PRO A 30 -6.87 -1.08 -12.08
CA PRO A 30 -7.18 -1.14 -13.49
C PRO A 30 -7.11 -2.57 -14.02
N VAL A 31 -7.85 -2.84 -15.09
CA VAL A 31 -7.81 -4.07 -15.91
C VAL A 31 -8.37 -5.31 -15.20
N VAL A 32 -7.95 -5.59 -13.98
CA VAL A 32 -8.41 -6.77 -13.23
C VAL A 32 -9.91 -6.67 -12.95
N ALA A 33 -10.64 -7.75 -13.20
CA ALA A 33 -12.08 -7.83 -12.91
C ALA A 33 -12.36 -7.50 -11.43
N PRO A 34 -13.52 -6.92 -11.10
CA PRO A 34 -13.92 -6.70 -9.71
C PRO A 34 -13.95 -8.00 -8.89
N GLU A 35 -14.48 -9.06 -9.45
CA GLU A 35 -14.60 -10.38 -8.86
C GLU A 35 -14.52 -11.44 -9.97
N PHE A 36 -13.89 -12.58 -9.67
CA PHE A 36 -13.95 -13.81 -10.45
C PHE A 36 -14.91 -14.81 -9.80
N HIS A 37 -14.99 -14.77 -8.47
CA HIS A 37 -15.97 -15.39 -7.61
C HIS A 37 -16.55 -14.30 -6.71
N ASN A 38 -17.34 -14.64 -5.72
CA ASN A 38 -17.67 -13.60 -4.73
C ASN A 38 -16.43 -13.29 -3.88
N TRP A 39 -16.26 -12.02 -3.52
CA TRP A 39 -15.06 -11.54 -2.81
C TRP A 39 -14.78 -12.28 -1.48
N ARG A 40 -15.80 -12.87 -0.85
CA ARG A 40 -15.65 -13.64 0.41
C ARG A 40 -14.94 -14.97 0.14
N ASP A 41 -15.29 -15.66 -0.94
CA ASP A 41 -14.63 -16.91 -1.34
C ASP A 41 -13.21 -16.63 -1.82
N GLU A 42 -12.98 -15.50 -2.50
CA GLU A 42 -11.63 -15.06 -2.87
C GLU A 42 -10.77 -14.76 -1.64
N GLN A 43 -11.33 -14.10 -0.61
CA GLN A 43 -10.61 -13.91 0.67
C GLN A 43 -10.32 -15.24 1.38
N ARG A 44 -11.26 -16.16 1.43
CA ARG A 44 -11.03 -17.48 2.05
C ARG A 44 -9.93 -18.25 1.36
N ALA A 45 -9.87 -18.17 0.04
CA ALA A 45 -8.95 -18.98 -0.76
C ALA A 45 -7.47 -18.74 -0.40
N TRP A 46 -7.03 -17.52 -0.07
CA TRP A 46 -5.63 -17.33 0.32
C TRP A 46 -5.29 -17.93 1.68
N ARG A 47 -6.29 -18.21 2.52
CA ARG A 47 -6.09 -18.88 3.81
C ARG A 47 -6.31 -20.40 3.77
N GLU A 48 -7.23 -20.87 2.94
CA GLU A 48 -7.67 -22.26 2.94
C GLU A 48 -7.11 -23.10 1.77
N SER A 49 -6.77 -22.48 0.64
CA SER A 49 -6.33 -23.18 -0.56
C SER A 49 -5.20 -22.47 -1.28
N ALA A 50 -5.48 -21.77 -2.36
CA ALA A 50 -4.51 -20.93 -3.07
C ALA A 50 -5.19 -19.83 -3.87
N VAL A 51 -4.47 -18.74 -4.11
CA VAL A 51 -4.92 -17.62 -4.93
C VAL A 51 -3.88 -17.23 -5.97
N LEU A 52 -4.38 -16.65 -7.07
CA LEU A 52 -3.60 -15.91 -8.04
C LEU A 52 -3.99 -14.43 -7.96
N PHE A 53 -3.06 -13.59 -7.50
CA PHE A 53 -3.18 -12.13 -7.62
C PHE A 53 -2.51 -11.66 -8.91
N ASP A 54 -3.22 -10.90 -9.73
CA ASP A 54 -2.64 -10.16 -10.84
C ASP A 54 -2.29 -8.75 -10.41
N GLN A 55 -1.01 -8.47 -10.29
CA GLN A 55 -0.45 -7.20 -9.87
C GLN A 55 0.13 -6.39 -11.04
N SER A 56 -0.05 -6.85 -12.27
CA SER A 56 0.60 -6.30 -13.46
C SER A 56 0.22 -4.85 -13.77
N HIS A 57 -0.93 -4.36 -13.29
CA HIS A 57 -1.54 -3.16 -13.86
C HIS A 57 -1.64 -1.96 -12.92
N HIS A 58 -1.69 -2.17 -11.60
CA HIS A 58 -2.04 -1.11 -10.65
C HIS A 58 -0.84 -0.36 -10.06
N MET A 59 0.38 -0.83 -10.27
CA MET A 59 1.62 -0.17 -9.83
C MET A 59 2.37 0.45 -11.00
N ALA A 60 3.11 1.52 -10.76
CA ALA A 60 4.14 2.00 -11.66
C ALA A 60 5.44 1.22 -11.43
N GLU A 61 6.22 1.06 -12.48
CA GLU A 61 7.60 0.57 -12.42
C GLU A 61 8.55 1.66 -12.87
N LEU A 62 9.68 1.81 -12.17
CA LEU A 62 10.75 2.70 -12.55
C LEU A 62 12.07 1.92 -12.54
N LEU A 63 12.61 1.68 -13.72
CA LEU A 63 13.95 1.12 -13.87
C LEU A 63 14.97 2.25 -13.73
N VAL A 64 15.95 2.05 -12.85
CA VAL A 64 17.07 2.94 -12.59
C VAL A 64 18.34 2.19 -12.94
N GLU A 65 19.06 2.64 -13.96
CA GLU A 65 20.25 2.02 -14.50
C GLU A 65 21.41 3.01 -14.48
N GLY A 66 22.60 2.58 -14.14
CA GLY A 66 23.80 3.40 -14.27
C GLY A 66 24.82 3.19 -13.14
N PRO A 67 26.04 3.72 -13.33
CA PRO A 67 27.10 3.56 -12.34
C PRO A 67 26.80 4.21 -11.00
N ASP A 68 25.99 5.27 -10.97
CA ASP A 68 25.59 5.95 -9.75
C ASP A 68 24.28 5.42 -9.14
N ALA A 69 23.61 4.42 -9.73
CA ALA A 69 22.26 3.99 -9.33
C ALA A 69 22.16 3.60 -7.84
N GLU A 70 23.11 2.81 -7.32
CA GLU A 70 23.11 2.44 -5.90
C GLU A 70 23.30 3.65 -4.98
N LYS A 71 24.28 4.49 -5.27
CA LYS A 71 24.58 5.69 -4.48
C LYS A 71 23.42 6.68 -4.51
N PHE A 72 22.82 6.88 -5.69
CA PHE A 72 21.65 7.74 -5.90
C PHE A 72 20.45 7.27 -5.08
N LEU A 73 20.07 6.00 -5.22
CA LEU A 73 18.94 5.43 -4.50
C LEU A 73 19.19 5.38 -2.99
N SER A 74 20.41 5.08 -2.56
CA SER A 74 20.78 5.12 -1.14
C SER A 74 20.60 6.52 -0.53
N TYR A 75 20.94 7.57 -1.29
CA TYR A 75 20.74 8.96 -0.85
C TYR A 75 19.28 9.38 -0.71
N LEU A 76 18.35 8.70 -1.38
CA LEU A 76 16.92 9.01 -1.35
C LEU A 76 16.12 8.21 -0.31
N ALA A 77 16.70 7.20 0.33
CA ALA A 77 15.96 6.28 1.18
C ALA A 77 16.50 6.20 2.60
N ILE A 78 15.60 6.01 3.58
CA ILE A 78 15.97 5.78 4.99
C ILE A 78 16.58 4.40 5.23
N ASN A 79 16.45 3.49 4.24
CA ASN A 79 16.88 2.10 4.35
C ASN A 79 18.38 1.96 4.07
N SER A 80 19.09 1.16 4.89
CA SER A 80 20.47 0.80 4.60
C SER A 80 20.61 -0.01 3.31
N PHE A 81 21.62 0.29 2.50
CA PHE A 81 22.01 -0.50 1.33
C PHE A 81 23.11 -1.53 1.63
N LYS A 82 23.56 -1.59 2.88
CA LYS A 82 24.53 -2.58 3.33
C LYS A 82 24.03 -4.01 3.09
N ASN A 83 24.85 -4.83 2.44
CA ASN A 83 24.49 -6.21 2.06
C ASN A 83 23.27 -6.35 1.12
N PHE A 84 22.88 -5.29 0.45
CA PHE A 84 21.86 -5.32 -0.60
C PHE A 84 22.51 -5.68 -1.93
N THR A 85 22.72 -6.96 -2.18
CA THR A 85 23.37 -7.51 -3.38
C THR A 85 22.36 -7.86 -4.47
N PRO A 86 22.77 -8.04 -5.74
CA PRO A 86 21.89 -8.54 -6.80
C PRO A 86 21.14 -9.81 -6.40
N GLY A 87 19.92 -9.94 -6.87
CA GLY A 87 19.01 -11.04 -6.49
C GLY A 87 18.28 -10.82 -5.17
N LYS A 88 18.24 -9.60 -4.66
CA LYS A 88 17.45 -9.22 -3.47
C LYS A 88 16.46 -8.13 -3.79
N ALA A 89 15.42 -8.06 -2.99
CA ALA A 89 14.50 -6.93 -2.94
C ALA A 89 14.48 -6.31 -1.53
N LYS A 90 13.94 -5.12 -1.39
CA LYS A 90 13.65 -4.47 -0.10
C LYS A 90 12.61 -3.38 -0.26
N HIS A 91 12.01 -2.97 0.84
CA HIS A 91 11.31 -1.70 0.85
C HIS A 91 12.26 -0.56 0.53
N PHE A 92 11.75 0.44 -0.15
CA PHE A 92 12.41 1.72 -0.41
C PHE A 92 11.48 2.81 0.08
N VAL A 93 11.90 3.53 1.11
CA VAL A 93 11.07 4.53 1.80
C VAL A 93 11.78 5.87 1.79
N PRO A 94 11.40 6.80 0.91
CA PRO A 94 11.88 8.18 0.93
C PRO A 94 11.09 9.02 1.93
N VAL A 95 11.78 9.98 2.52
CA VAL A 95 11.19 11.02 3.38
C VAL A 95 11.54 12.41 2.87
N THR A 96 10.79 13.42 3.31
CA THR A 96 11.12 14.81 3.08
C THR A 96 12.34 15.24 3.92
N PRO A 97 12.97 16.39 3.64
CA PRO A 97 14.01 16.95 4.50
C PRO A 97 13.59 17.09 5.96
N GLU A 98 12.29 17.25 6.22
CA GLU A 98 11.70 17.34 7.57
C GLU A 98 11.42 15.97 8.22
N GLY A 99 11.68 14.86 7.50
CA GLY A 99 11.58 13.49 8.02
C GLY A 99 10.20 12.83 7.88
N TYR A 100 9.28 13.40 7.12
CA TYR A 100 7.96 12.82 6.87
C TYR A 100 7.95 11.95 5.61
N VAL A 101 7.16 10.88 5.63
CA VAL A 101 7.11 9.88 4.55
C VAL A 101 6.48 10.45 3.29
N ILE A 102 7.14 10.26 2.14
CA ILE A 102 6.63 10.58 0.81
C ILE A 102 5.80 9.39 0.28
N GLY A 103 6.25 8.20 0.53
CA GLY A 103 5.62 6.95 0.12
C GLY A 103 6.57 5.78 0.32
N ASP A 104 6.20 4.61 -0.20
CA ASP A 104 7.05 3.44 -0.23
C ASP A 104 6.83 2.62 -1.51
N VAL A 105 7.85 1.89 -1.91
CA VAL A 105 7.81 0.92 -3.00
C VAL A 105 8.68 -0.29 -2.66
N ILE A 106 8.50 -1.38 -3.38
CA ILE A 106 9.46 -2.47 -3.36
C ILE A 106 10.52 -2.20 -4.42
N MET A 107 11.79 -2.24 -4.01
CA MET A 107 12.94 -2.09 -4.87
C MET A 107 13.61 -3.45 -5.09
N PHE A 108 13.75 -3.84 -6.34
CA PHE A 108 14.41 -5.06 -6.79
C PHE A 108 15.81 -4.71 -7.30
N ARG A 109 16.85 -5.37 -6.81
CA ARG A 109 18.21 -5.24 -7.35
C ARG A 109 18.47 -6.36 -8.35
N GLU A 110 18.41 -6.03 -9.62
CA GLU A 110 18.57 -7.00 -10.70
C GLU A 110 20.05 -7.28 -11.03
N SER A 111 20.90 -6.25 -10.96
CA SER A 111 22.35 -6.34 -11.16
C SER A 111 23.10 -5.37 -10.25
N GLU A 112 24.39 -5.21 -10.44
CA GLU A 112 25.18 -4.23 -9.67
C GLU A 112 24.75 -2.79 -9.95
N THR A 113 24.25 -2.52 -11.15
CA THR A 113 23.90 -1.16 -11.63
C THR A 113 22.44 -1.03 -12.08
N GLU A 114 21.59 -2.04 -11.83
CA GLU A 114 20.21 -2.05 -12.30
C GLU A 114 19.26 -2.33 -11.14
N PHE A 115 18.32 -1.40 -10.95
CA PHE A 115 17.30 -1.46 -9.90
C PHE A 115 15.92 -1.20 -10.50
N ASN A 116 14.91 -1.95 -10.09
CA ASN A 116 13.52 -1.72 -10.48
C ASN A 116 12.69 -1.37 -9.25
N LEU A 117 12.09 -0.19 -9.23
CA LEU A 117 11.20 0.29 -8.18
C LEU A 117 9.75 0.05 -8.60
N VAL A 118 8.98 -0.64 -7.76
CA VAL A 118 7.61 -1.06 -8.08
C VAL A 118 6.67 -0.61 -6.97
N GLY A 119 5.73 0.26 -7.31
CA GLY A 119 4.76 0.77 -6.35
C GLY A 119 3.96 1.96 -6.85
N ARG A 120 3.67 2.91 -5.97
CA ARG A 120 2.83 4.07 -6.30
C ARG A 120 3.64 5.27 -6.76
N ALA A 121 2.96 6.13 -7.53
CA ALA A 121 3.55 7.30 -8.17
C ALA A 121 4.36 8.24 -7.24
N PRO A 122 3.97 8.58 -6.00
CA PRO A 122 4.73 9.55 -5.21
C PRO A 122 6.21 9.23 -5.04
N THR A 123 6.53 7.96 -4.76
CA THR A 123 7.93 7.53 -4.64
C THR A 123 8.64 7.54 -6.00
N VAL A 124 7.96 7.11 -7.06
CA VAL A 124 8.49 7.12 -8.43
C VAL A 124 8.78 8.56 -8.88
N SER A 125 7.82 9.47 -8.70
CA SER A 125 7.97 10.89 -9.05
C SER A 125 9.13 11.54 -8.27
N TRP A 126 9.30 11.20 -6.99
CA TRP A 126 10.40 11.70 -6.17
C TRP A 126 11.76 11.28 -6.70
N VAL A 127 11.91 10.02 -7.10
CA VAL A 127 13.15 9.51 -7.70
C VAL A 127 13.42 10.18 -9.05
N GLN A 128 12.40 10.33 -9.90
CA GLN A 128 12.52 11.01 -11.19
C GLN A 128 12.98 12.46 -11.02
N TYR A 129 12.35 13.21 -10.11
CA TYR A 129 12.73 14.60 -9.83
C TYR A 129 14.21 14.72 -9.46
N HIS A 130 14.70 13.89 -8.54
CA HIS A 130 16.08 13.96 -8.10
C HIS A 130 17.10 13.49 -9.14
N ALA A 131 16.71 12.58 -10.04
CA ALA A 131 17.54 12.19 -11.15
C ALA A 131 17.64 13.31 -12.21
N GLU A 132 16.53 14.01 -12.49
CA GLU A 132 16.47 15.08 -13.49
C GLU A 132 17.14 16.38 -13.02
N THR A 133 17.08 16.67 -11.71
CA THR A 133 17.60 17.92 -11.15
C THR A 133 18.97 17.77 -10.48
N GLY A 134 19.41 16.56 -10.22
CA GLY A 134 20.72 16.24 -9.65
C GLY A 134 21.80 15.99 -10.71
N ASN A 135 23.00 15.71 -10.23
CA ASN A 135 24.13 15.35 -11.10
C ASN A 135 24.50 13.88 -10.88
N TRP A 136 23.63 12.99 -11.36
CA TRP A 136 23.74 11.54 -11.22
C TRP A 136 23.92 10.87 -12.59
N ASP A 137 24.88 9.97 -12.72
CA ASP A 137 25.03 9.14 -13.92
C ASP A 137 24.07 7.95 -13.85
N VAL A 138 22.78 8.25 -14.05
CA VAL A 138 21.68 7.29 -14.06
C VAL A 138 20.77 7.53 -15.26
N LYS A 139 20.23 6.44 -15.79
CA LYS A 139 19.19 6.44 -16.80
C LYS A 139 17.90 5.90 -16.17
N LEU A 140 16.80 6.59 -16.39
CA LEU A 140 15.48 6.17 -15.94
C LEU A 140 14.64 5.65 -17.11
N THR A 141 13.92 4.55 -16.86
CA THR A 141 12.88 4.06 -17.76
C THR A 141 11.61 3.80 -16.96
N GLU A 142 10.59 4.64 -17.17
CA GLU A 142 9.31 4.49 -16.49
C GLU A 142 8.36 3.57 -17.27
N ASP A 143 7.61 2.76 -16.55
CA ASP A 143 6.42 2.06 -17.00
C ASP A 143 5.25 2.46 -16.07
N PRO A 144 4.45 3.47 -16.45
CA PRO A 144 3.41 4.00 -15.60
C PRO A 144 2.32 2.95 -15.35
N ARG A 145 1.61 3.06 -14.23
CA ARG A 145 0.44 2.22 -13.98
C ARG A 145 -0.54 2.29 -15.16
N SER A 146 -1.25 1.20 -15.38
CA SER A 146 -2.29 1.16 -16.41
C SER A 146 -3.40 2.19 -16.13
N PRO A 147 -4.03 2.78 -17.15
CA PRO A 147 -5.16 3.68 -16.99
C PRO A 147 -6.29 2.98 -16.21
N SER A 148 -6.95 3.70 -15.31
CA SER A 148 -8.05 3.16 -14.51
C SER A 148 -9.21 2.62 -15.37
N ARG A 149 -9.38 3.17 -16.58
CA ARG A 149 -10.38 2.73 -17.58
C ARG A 149 -9.73 2.73 -18.96
N PRO A 150 -9.22 1.58 -19.44
CA PRO A 150 -8.47 1.49 -20.70
C PRO A 150 -9.30 1.78 -21.96
N GLN A 151 -10.63 1.85 -21.89
CA GLN A 151 -11.54 2.14 -23.01
C GLN A 151 -11.36 1.20 -24.21
N GLY A 152 -11.16 -0.09 -23.94
CA GLY A 152 -11.03 -1.13 -24.97
C GLY A 152 -9.69 -1.16 -25.70
N LYS A 153 -8.73 -0.31 -25.35
CA LYS A 153 -7.36 -0.41 -25.88
C LYS A 153 -6.57 -1.49 -25.15
N PRO A 154 -5.75 -2.29 -25.83
CA PRO A 154 -4.81 -3.18 -25.17
C PRO A 154 -3.90 -2.39 -24.24
N VAL A 155 -3.68 -2.91 -23.03
CA VAL A 155 -2.73 -2.35 -22.08
C VAL A 155 -1.49 -3.22 -22.08
N ILE A 156 -0.39 -2.67 -22.56
CA ILE A 156 0.90 -3.34 -22.60
C ILE A 156 1.75 -2.76 -21.48
N ARG A 157 2.33 -3.62 -20.67
CA ARG A 157 3.25 -3.31 -19.60
C ARG A 157 4.66 -3.78 -19.97
N ARG A 158 5.65 -3.35 -19.20
CA ARG A 158 7.00 -3.88 -19.30
C ARG A 158 7.07 -5.31 -18.77
N HIS A 159 6.51 -5.51 -17.57
CA HIS A 159 6.47 -6.82 -16.92
C HIS A 159 5.04 -7.20 -16.55
N TYR A 160 4.77 -8.50 -16.58
CA TYR A 160 3.67 -9.05 -15.77
C TYR A 160 4.17 -9.26 -14.35
N ARG A 161 3.23 -9.19 -13.39
CA ARG A 161 3.47 -9.51 -11.98
C ARG A 161 2.31 -10.31 -11.45
N PHE A 162 2.61 -11.49 -10.95
CA PHE A 162 1.64 -12.39 -10.33
C PHE A 162 2.09 -12.75 -8.92
N GLN A 163 1.15 -13.03 -8.03
CA GLN A 163 1.46 -13.74 -6.79
C GLN A 163 0.61 -14.99 -6.69
N VAL A 164 1.27 -16.12 -6.47
CA VAL A 164 0.63 -17.39 -6.15
C VAL A 164 0.82 -17.64 -4.66
N GLN A 165 -0.26 -17.56 -3.89
CA GLN A 165 -0.22 -17.59 -2.45
C GLN A 165 -1.29 -18.49 -1.85
N GLY A 166 -1.03 -19.03 -0.67
CA GLY A 166 -1.93 -19.91 0.10
C GLY A 166 -1.27 -21.23 0.48
N PRO A 167 -1.94 -22.05 1.31
CA PRO A 167 -1.39 -23.35 1.77
C PRO A 167 -1.01 -24.30 0.63
N ASN A 168 -1.74 -24.26 -0.51
CA ASN A 168 -1.50 -25.10 -1.66
C ASN A 168 -0.55 -24.49 -2.70
N ALA A 169 -0.14 -23.24 -2.51
CA ALA A 169 0.77 -22.55 -3.44
C ALA A 169 2.11 -23.28 -3.64
N PRO A 170 2.75 -23.87 -2.62
CA PRO A 170 3.98 -24.63 -2.83
C PRO A 170 3.83 -25.79 -3.79
N ALA A 171 2.75 -26.58 -3.68
CA ALA A 171 2.50 -27.70 -4.59
C ALA A 171 2.25 -27.25 -6.05
N ILE A 172 1.53 -26.14 -6.23
CA ILE A 172 1.29 -25.54 -7.54
C ILE A 172 2.62 -25.07 -8.16
N LEU A 173 3.43 -24.37 -7.39
CA LEU A 173 4.73 -23.84 -7.85
C LEU A 173 5.73 -24.95 -8.19
N GLU A 174 5.76 -26.04 -7.42
CA GLU A 174 6.60 -27.20 -7.73
C GLU A 174 6.12 -27.95 -8.98
N LYS A 175 4.80 -28.08 -9.18
CA LYS A 175 4.23 -28.62 -10.43
C LYS A 175 4.61 -27.77 -11.64
N LEU A 176 4.52 -26.44 -11.52
CA LEU A 176 4.90 -25.48 -12.57
C LEU A 176 6.39 -25.57 -12.90
N ASN A 177 7.24 -25.66 -11.89
CA ASN A 177 8.70 -25.73 -12.05
C ASN A 177 9.18 -27.10 -12.62
N GLY A 178 8.30 -28.10 -12.63
CA GLY A 178 8.66 -29.47 -13.02
C GLY A 178 9.52 -30.21 -11.98
N GLY A 179 9.44 -29.79 -10.72
CA GLY A 179 10.20 -30.35 -9.60
C GLY A 179 10.37 -29.33 -8.46
N PRO A 180 11.22 -29.64 -7.47
CA PRO A 180 11.41 -28.77 -6.31
C PRO A 180 11.80 -27.33 -6.71
N VAL A 181 11.12 -26.36 -6.11
CA VAL A 181 11.50 -24.94 -6.22
C VAL A 181 12.72 -24.70 -5.31
N PRO A 182 13.72 -23.89 -5.72
CA PRO A 182 14.83 -23.50 -4.86
C PRO A 182 14.37 -22.92 -3.52
N GLU A 183 15.16 -23.10 -2.47
CA GLU A 183 14.91 -22.40 -1.20
C GLU A 183 15.26 -20.93 -1.36
N ILE A 184 14.24 -20.09 -1.32
CA ILE A 184 14.36 -18.64 -1.47
C ILE A 184 14.18 -18.00 -0.09
N LYS A 185 15.16 -17.23 0.39
CA LYS A 185 15.07 -16.49 1.65
C LYS A 185 14.12 -15.31 1.51
N PHE A 186 13.55 -14.85 2.62
CA PHE A 186 12.68 -13.68 2.61
C PHE A 186 13.34 -12.47 1.93
N PHE A 187 12.61 -11.81 1.03
CA PHE A 187 13.08 -10.72 0.17
C PHE A 187 14.31 -11.06 -0.70
N ASN A 188 14.52 -12.34 -1.01
CA ASN A 188 15.46 -12.76 -2.05
C ASN A 188 14.72 -13.28 -3.27
N MET A 189 15.41 -13.24 -4.40
CA MET A 189 14.90 -13.65 -5.70
C MET A 189 15.70 -14.82 -6.26
N ASP A 190 15.02 -15.70 -6.97
CA ASP A 190 15.61 -16.77 -7.75
C ASP A 190 14.85 -16.99 -9.06
N TRP A 191 15.27 -17.93 -9.87
CA TRP A 191 14.63 -18.29 -11.12
C TRP A 191 13.91 -19.63 -11.01
N ILE A 192 12.67 -19.68 -11.50
CA ILE A 192 11.89 -20.91 -11.68
C ILE A 192 11.43 -21.03 -13.12
N ASN A 193 10.93 -22.20 -13.51
CA ASN A 193 10.35 -22.43 -14.84
C ASN A 193 8.85 -22.48 -14.76
N ILE A 194 8.16 -21.76 -15.64
CA ILE A 194 6.69 -21.79 -15.76
C ILE A 194 6.34 -21.76 -17.25
N GLY A 195 5.58 -22.75 -17.73
CA GLY A 195 5.16 -22.78 -19.12
C GLY A 195 6.31 -22.76 -20.14
N GLY A 196 7.49 -23.29 -19.77
CA GLY A 196 8.70 -23.28 -20.58
C GLY A 196 9.46 -21.95 -20.56
N GLN A 197 9.08 -21.00 -19.71
CA GLN A 197 9.73 -19.71 -19.53
C GLN A 197 10.51 -19.65 -18.22
N LYS A 198 11.65 -18.95 -18.23
CA LYS A 198 12.33 -18.54 -17.00
C LYS A 198 11.58 -17.37 -16.39
N VAL A 199 11.11 -17.54 -15.16
CA VAL A 199 10.34 -16.58 -14.41
C VAL A 199 11.09 -16.19 -13.16
N ARG A 200 11.18 -14.90 -12.89
CA ARG A 200 11.78 -14.41 -11.65
C ARG A 200 10.79 -14.62 -10.50
N ALA A 201 11.26 -15.21 -9.43
CA ALA A 201 10.47 -15.50 -8.24
C ALA A 201 11.05 -14.77 -7.03
N LEU A 202 10.25 -13.94 -6.38
CA LEU A 202 10.59 -13.25 -5.14
C LEU A 202 9.84 -13.90 -3.98
N ARG A 203 10.52 -14.21 -2.88
CA ARG A 203 9.85 -14.58 -1.65
C ARG A 203 9.30 -13.34 -0.95
N HIS A 204 8.13 -12.96 -1.37
CA HIS A 204 7.29 -11.91 -0.83
C HIS A 204 5.84 -12.19 -1.19
N GLY A 205 4.89 -11.74 -0.37
CA GLY A 205 3.47 -11.88 -0.68
C GLY A 205 2.61 -11.00 0.19
N MET A 206 1.60 -10.42 -0.43
CA MET A 206 0.72 -9.43 0.18
C MET A 206 -0.20 -10.01 1.27
N ALA A 207 -0.61 -11.27 1.12
CA ALA A 207 -1.54 -11.90 2.07
C ALA A 207 -0.85 -12.44 3.34
N GLY A 208 0.49 -12.44 3.38
CA GLY A 208 1.24 -12.97 4.53
C GLY A 208 1.07 -14.49 4.74
N VAL A 209 0.89 -15.24 3.67
CA VAL A 209 0.73 -16.70 3.62
C VAL A 209 1.76 -17.31 2.65
N PRO A 210 1.98 -18.64 2.67
CA PRO A 210 2.95 -19.29 1.79
C PRO A 210 2.79 -18.93 0.32
N GLY A 211 3.89 -18.79 -0.43
CA GLY A 211 3.88 -18.50 -1.85
C GLY A 211 4.98 -17.57 -2.31
N LEU A 212 4.94 -17.21 -3.58
CA LEU A 212 5.94 -16.39 -4.24
C LEU A 212 5.27 -15.32 -5.12
N GLU A 213 5.96 -14.19 -5.26
CA GLU A 213 5.70 -13.21 -6.31
C GLU A 213 6.52 -13.57 -7.55
N LEU A 214 5.88 -13.51 -8.72
CA LEU A 214 6.41 -13.95 -9.99
C LEU A 214 6.36 -12.80 -10.99
N TYR A 215 7.45 -12.55 -11.73
CA TYR A 215 7.44 -11.55 -12.78
C TYR A 215 8.36 -11.92 -13.95
N GLY A 216 8.08 -11.32 -15.08
CA GLY A 216 8.82 -11.50 -16.31
C GLY A 216 8.30 -10.58 -17.41
N PRO A 217 8.85 -10.68 -18.64
CA PRO A 217 8.42 -9.85 -19.77
C PRO A 217 6.91 -9.96 -20.02
N TYR A 218 6.23 -8.84 -20.24
CA TYR A 218 4.78 -8.83 -20.44
C TYR A 218 4.33 -9.63 -21.67
N SER A 219 5.22 -9.86 -22.63
CA SER A 219 4.96 -10.77 -23.76
C SER A 219 4.60 -12.20 -23.35
N ASP A 220 5.01 -12.62 -22.16
CA ASP A 220 4.75 -13.95 -21.62
C ASP A 220 3.53 -14.01 -20.67
N TYR A 221 2.85 -12.86 -20.47
CA TYR A 221 1.74 -12.70 -19.52
C TYR A 221 0.68 -13.82 -19.66
N ASP A 222 0.08 -13.96 -20.84
CA ASP A 222 -0.99 -14.95 -21.05
C ASP A 222 -0.48 -16.37 -20.84
N ARG A 223 0.69 -16.70 -21.38
CA ARG A 223 1.29 -18.04 -21.26
C ARG A 223 1.54 -18.42 -19.81
N VAL A 224 2.13 -17.51 -19.04
CA VAL A 224 2.45 -17.78 -17.63
C VAL A 224 1.18 -17.83 -16.79
N ARG A 225 0.24 -16.89 -17.01
CA ARG A 225 -1.06 -16.90 -16.33
C ARG A 225 -1.82 -18.21 -16.56
N ASP A 226 -1.94 -18.63 -17.81
CA ASP A 226 -2.70 -19.81 -18.19
C ASP A 226 -2.06 -21.10 -17.65
N ALA A 227 -0.72 -21.18 -17.66
CA ALA A 227 0.00 -22.28 -17.01
C ALA A 227 -0.25 -22.33 -15.49
N ILE A 228 -0.28 -21.17 -14.81
CA ILE A 228 -0.59 -21.11 -13.38
C ILE A 228 -2.02 -21.60 -13.11
N LEU A 229 -2.99 -21.16 -13.90
CA LEU A 229 -4.38 -21.57 -13.75
C LEU A 229 -4.54 -23.06 -13.97
N GLU A 230 -3.95 -23.63 -15.03
CA GLU A 230 -3.94 -25.07 -15.32
C GLU A 230 -3.25 -25.89 -14.20
N ALA A 231 -2.11 -25.42 -13.71
CA ALA A 231 -1.43 -26.11 -12.62
C ALA A 231 -2.23 -26.08 -11.31
N GLY A 232 -3.02 -25.01 -11.13
CA GLY A 232 -3.89 -24.81 -9.97
C GLY A 232 -5.17 -25.67 -9.98
N GLU A 233 -5.52 -26.29 -11.12
CA GLU A 233 -6.63 -27.23 -11.17
C GLU A 233 -6.42 -28.40 -10.18
N GLY A 234 -7.42 -28.69 -9.38
CA GLY A 234 -7.35 -29.69 -8.31
C GLY A 234 -6.62 -29.23 -7.02
N HIS A 235 -6.03 -28.03 -7.00
CA HIS A 235 -5.42 -27.42 -5.81
C HIS A 235 -6.24 -26.28 -5.20
N GLY A 236 -7.43 -26.00 -5.76
CA GLY A 236 -8.31 -24.93 -5.28
C GLY A 236 -7.75 -23.52 -5.51
N LEU A 237 -6.98 -23.32 -6.59
CA LEU A 237 -6.50 -22.00 -6.97
C LEU A 237 -7.65 -21.14 -7.45
N VAL A 238 -7.76 -19.94 -6.88
CA VAL A 238 -8.78 -18.93 -7.19
C VAL A 238 -8.11 -17.64 -7.67
N PRO A 239 -8.42 -17.14 -8.87
CA PRO A 239 -8.07 -15.76 -9.24
C PRO A 239 -8.77 -14.78 -8.32
N VAL A 240 -8.08 -13.72 -7.92
CA VAL A 240 -8.63 -12.70 -7.02
C VAL A 240 -8.93 -11.41 -7.76
N GLY A 241 -10.16 -10.96 -7.62
CA GLY A 241 -10.63 -9.69 -8.18
C GLY A 241 -10.19 -8.47 -7.38
N SER A 242 -10.34 -7.30 -8.00
CA SER A 242 -9.89 -6.04 -7.41
C SER A 242 -10.62 -5.66 -6.12
N ARG A 243 -11.84 -6.17 -5.89
CA ARG A 243 -12.57 -5.93 -4.63
C ARG A 243 -11.92 -6.62 -3.43
N ALA A 244 -11.55 -7.89 -3.57
CA ALA A 244 -10.91 -8.64 -2.50
C ALA A 244 -9.42 -8.28 -2.35
N TYR A 245 -8.72 -7.99 -3.45
CA TYR A 245 -7.27 -7.83 -3.46
C TYR A 245 -6.74 -6.89 -2.36
N ALA A 246 -7.25 -5.66 -2.28
CA ALA A 246 -6.73 -4.68 -1.33
C ALA A 246 -7.01 -5.02 0.14
N THR A 247 -7.96 -5.92 0.44
CA THR A 247 -8.31 -6.30 1.81
C THR A 247 -7.24 -7.16 2.49
N ASN A 248 -6.35 -7.79 1.73
CA ASN A 248 -5.26 -8.58 2.30
C ASN A 248 -4.38 -7.76 3.25
N THR A 249 -4.26 -6.45 3.02
CA THR A 249 -3.47 -5.54 3.86
C THR A 249 -4.03 -5.38 5.26
N LEU A 250 -5.33 -5.57 5.47
CA LEU A 250 -5.95 -5.58 6.80
C LEU A 250 -5.39 -6.72 7.66
N GLU A 251 -5.09 -7.85 7.04
CA GLU A 251 -4.53 -9.03 7.70
C GLU A 251 -3.02 -8.94 7.84
N SER A 252 -2.31 -8.45 6.82
CA SER A 252 -0.84 -8.37 6.78
C SER A 252 -0.25 -7.08 7.36
N GLY A 253 -1.08 -6.05 7.61
CA GLY A 253 -0.68 -4.87 8.38
C GLY A 253 0.09 -3.80 7.61
N TRP A 254 0.07 -3.82 6.28
CA TRP A 254 0.65 -2.75 5.49
C TRP A 254 -0.39 -1.66 5.24
N ILE A 255 -0.07 -0.39 5.58
CA ILE A 255 -0.94 0.76 5.33
C ILE A 255 -0.66 1.28 3.93
N PRO A 256 -1.58 1.07 2.96
CA PRO A 256 -1.39 1.59 1.61
C PRO A 256 -1.71 3.09 1.56
N SER A 257 -0.91 3.84 0.83
CA SER A 257 -1.19 5.24 0.47
C SER A 257 -1.39 6.20 1.65
N PRO A 258 -0.39 6.39 2.50
CA PRO A 258 -0.36 7.60 3.30
C PRO A 258 -0.39 8.84 2.40
N LEU A 259 -0.88 9.97 2.91
CA LEU A 259 -0.77 11.22 2.18
C LEU A 259 0.72 11.56 1.99
N PRO A 260 1.21 11.78 0.77
CA PRO A 260 2.61 12.19 0.58
C PRO A 260 2.88 13.52 1.26
N ALA A 261 3.96 13.61 2.05
CA ALA A 261 4.28 14.80 2.83
C ALA A 261 4.96 15.91 1.99
N ILE A 262 4.31 16.35 0.92
CA ILE A 262 4.96 17.20 -0.11
C ILE A 262 4.34 18.59 -0.27
N TYR A 263 3.20 18.85 0.37
CA TYR A 263 2.38 20.03 0.05
C TYR A 263 2.86 21.32 0.71
N THR A 264 3.79 21.25 1.65
CA THR A 264 4.36 22.40 2.40
C THR A 264 5.89 22.38 2.41
N GLY A 265 6.49 23.32 3.10
CA GLY A 265 7.93 23.46 3.23
C GLY A 265 8.59 24.13 2.00
N GLU A 266 9.51 25.05 2.24
CA GLU A 266 10.27 25.69 1.16
C GLU A 266 11.24 24.71 0.50
N SER A 267 11.78 23.76 1.27
CA SER A 267 12.62 22.65 0.78
C SER A 267 11.96 21.81 -0.30
N MET A 268 10.63 21.69 -0.27
CA MET A 268 9.82 20.91 -1.22
C MET A 268 9.29 21.73 -2.41
N ARG A 269 9.55 23.05 -2.43
CA ARG A 269 9.00 23.96 -3.44
C ARG A 269 9.42 23.56 -4.86
N GLY A 270 10.71 23.29 -5.10
CA GLY A 270 11.22 22.90 -6.41
C GLY A 270 10.55 21.61 -6.92
N TYR A 271 10.31 20.65 -6.05
CA TYR A 271 9.57 19.43 -6.38
C TYR A 271 8.12 19.73 -6.79
N ARG A 272 7.42 20.58 -6.03
CA ARG A 272 6.05 20.98 -6.37
C ARG A 272 5.95 21.80 -7.66
N GLU A 273 6.98 22.58 -7.99
CA GLU A 273 7.08 23.30 -9.27
C GLU A 273 7.35 22.36 -10.45
N TRP A 274 8.08 21.26 -10.22
CA TRP A 274 8.32 20.21 -11.20
C TRP A 274 7.08 19.33 -11.46
N LEU A 275 6.30 19.01 -10.43
CA LEU A 275 5.08 18.19 -10.54
C LEU A 275 3.99 18.92 -11.34
N SER A 276 3.34 18.21 -12.27
CA SER A 276 2.16 18.69 -12.97
C SER A 276 0.95 18.81 -12.04
N ASP A 277 0.05 19.77 -12.30
CA ASP A 277 -1.27 19.89 -11.68
C ASP A 277 -2.20 18.69 -11.93
N LYS A 278 -1.79 17.77 -12.79
CA LYS A 278 -2.47 16.50 -13.12
C LYS A 278 -1.76 15.27 -12.56
N SER A 279 -0.66 15.45 -11.85
CA SER A 279 0.05 14.33 -11.19
C SER A 279 -0.85 13.62 -10.20
N TYR A 280 -0.46 12.42 -9.78
CA TYR A 280 -1.16 11.67 -8.73
C TYR A 280 -1.30 12.51 -7.45
N GLU A 281 -0.23 13.20 -7.06
CA GLU A 281 -0.16 14.05 -5.88
C GLU A 281 -1.09 15.27 -6.00
N ALA A 282 -1.16 15.86 -7.19
CA ALA A 282 -2.04 17.00 -7.45
C ALA A 282 -3.53 16.62 -7.50
N THR A 283 -3.85 15.34 -7.67
CA THR A 283 -5.21 14.81 -7.72
C THR A 283 -5.56 13.98 -6.48
N GLY A 284 -4.74 14.00 -5.45
CA GLY A 284 -4.98 13.31 -4.18
C GLY A 284 -6.29 13.73 -3.52
N ALA A 285 -6.78 12.88 -2.61
CA ALA A 285 -8.02 13.12 -1.88
C ALA A 285 -7.87 12.70 -0.41
N ILE A 286 -8.31 13.56 0.50
CA ILE A 286 -8.42 13.26 1.93
C ILE A 286 -9.88 12.93 2.26
N GLY A 287 -10.10 11.93 3.11
CA GLY A 287 -11.39 11.56 3.69
C GLY A 287 -11.27 11.28 5.18
N GLY A 288 -12.40 11.02 5.82
CA GLY A 288 -12.50 10.67 7.23
C GLY A 288 -12.77 11.85 8.16
N SER A 289 -13.00 11.54 9.42
CA SER A 289 -13.48 12.48 10.43
C SER A 289 -12.43 13.41 11.03
N TYR A 290 -11.13 13.15 10.76
CA TYR A 290 -10.07 14.01 11.29
C TYR A 290 -10.05 15.36 10.58
N GLU A 291 -9.98 16.43 11.35
CA GLU A 291 -9.99 17.81 10.87
C GLU A 291 -8.78 18.56 11.38
N SER A 292 -8.09 19.22 10.47
CA SER A 292 -7.15 20.30 10.72
C SER A 292 -7.12 21.22 9.50
N ASP A 293 -6.92 22.51 9.68
CA ASP A 293 -6.67 23.44 8.57
C ASP A 293 -5.19 23.41 8.12
N ASN A 294 -4.31 22.76 8.90
CA ASN A 294 -2.89 22.60 8.59
C ASN A 294 -2.66 21.21 7.96
N ILE A 295 -2.20 21.18 6.72
CA ILE A 295 -1.93 19.92 6.01
C ILE A 295 -0.81 19.09 6.65
N GLU A 296 0.11 19.71 7.39
CA GLU A 296 1.21 19.01 8.05
C GLU A 296 0.72 18.06 9.15
N ASP A 297 -0.46 18.32 9.73
CA ASP A 297 -1.07 17.44 10.73
C ASP A 297 -1.53 16.10 10.17
N TYR A 298 -1.56 15.97 8.84
CA TYR A 298 -1.83 14.71 8.11
C TYR A 298 -0.56 13.97 7.69
N TYR A 299 0.62 14.55 7.89
CA TYR A 299 1.88 13.92 7.54
C TYR A 299 2.26 12.84 8.55
N LEU A 300 2.81 11.77 8.05
CA LEU A 300 3.19 10.62 8.84
C LEU A 300 4.70 10.43 8.84
N SER A 301 5.23 10.16 10.01
CA SER A 301 6.62 9.76 10.19
C SER A 301 6.82 8.25 9.90
N PRO A 302 8.05 7.76 9.75
CA PRO A 302 8.31 6.33 9.64
C PRO A 302 7.75 5.51 10.82
N TRP A 303 7.72 6.07 12.03
CA TRP A 303 7.18 5.40 13.24
C TRP A 303 5.66 5.19 13.14
N ASP A 304 4.91 6.16 12.64
CA ASP A 304 3.47 6.06 12.46
C ASP A 304 3.08 4.88 11.54
N LEU A 305 3.93 4.59 10.56
CA LEU A 305 3.72 3.51 9.59
C LEU A 305 4.38 2.18 10.01
N GLY A 306 5.09 2.16 11.17
CA GLY A 306 5.86 1.01 11.61
C GLY A 306 7.05 0.72 10.71
N TYR A 307 7.69 1.74 10.19
CA TYR A 307 8.91 1.70 9.36
C TYR A 307 10.16 2.12 10.15
N ASP A 308 10.05 2.28 11.47
CA ASP A 308 11.15 2.65 12.37
C ASP A 308 12.36 1.70 12.22
N PHE A 309 12.13 0.41 12.07
CA PHE A 309 13.20 -0.57 11.88
C PHE A 309 13.95 -0.43 10.54
N TYR A 310 13.38 0.29 9.55
CA TYR A 310 14.06 0.64 8.31
C TYR A 310 14.97 1.85 8.45
N VAL A 311 14.74 2.75 9.41
CA VAL A 311 15.57 3.93 9.61
C VAL A 311 16.98 3.50 10.03
N LYS A 312 17.95 3.79 9.16
CA LYS A 312 19.37 3.45 9.39
C LYS A 312 20.25 4.67 9.14
N PHE A 313 21.02 5.04 10.15
CA PHE A 313 21.94 6.17 10.08
C PHE A 313 23.38 5.77 9.67
N ASP A 314 23.52 4.66 8.95
CA ASP A 314 24.79 4.14 8.45
C ASP A 314 25.18 4.68 7.07
N HIS A 315 24.39 5.59 6.51
CA HIS A 315 24.62 6.29 5.24
C HIS A 315 24.01 7.70 5.28
N ASP A 316 24.36 8.53 4.32
CA ASP A 316 23.76 9.85 4.15
C ASP A 316 22.51 9.78 3.27
N PHE A 317 21.45 10.48 3.68
CA PHE A 317 20.17 10.52 2.94
C PHE A 317 19.36 11.78 3.25
N ILE A 318 18.44 12.14 2.36
CA ILE A 318 17.51 13.24 2.55
C ILE A 318 16.63 12.99 3.77
N GLY A 319 16.61 13.96 4.72
CA GLY A 319 15.83 13.88 5.95
C GLY A 319 16.56 13.23 7.14
N ARG A 320 17.82 12.79 6.96
CA ARG A 320 18.61 12.16 8.02
C ARG A 320 18.67 12.99 9.30
N GLU A 321 19.04 14.28 9.22
CA GLU A 321 19.15 15.13 10.41
C GLU A 321 17.82 15.29 11.15
N ALA A 322 16.70 15.35 10.42
CA ALA A 322 15.38 15.42 11.02
C ALA A 322 15.03 14.12 11.76
N LEU A 323 15.28 12.97 11.13
CA LEU A 323 15.02 11.67 11.76
C LEU A 323 15.94 11.39 12.94
N GLU A 324 17.22 11.81 12.92
CA GLU A 324 18.11 11.74 14.08
C GLU A 324 17.56 12.54 15.28
N LYS A 325 17.00 13.72 15.03
CA LYS A 325 16.34 14.54 16.07
C LYS A 325 15.01 13.95 16.56
N MET A 326 14.36 13.15 15.74
CA MET A 326 13.12 12.46 16.10
C MET A 326 13.37 11.15 16.85
N ALA A 327 14.47 10.44 16.58
CA ALA A 327 14.69 9.07 17.03
C ALA A 327 14.56 8.85 18.53
N ASP A 328 14.96 9.82 19.35
CA ASP A 328 14.90 9.77 20.82
C ASP A 328 13.55 10.23 21.41
N LYS A 329 12.61 10.65 20.55
CA LYS A 329 11.29 11.10 21.01
C LYS A 329 10.33 9.93 21.16
N GLN A 330 9.29 10.13 21.95
CA GLN A 330 8.17 9.21 22.01
C GLN A 330 7.33 9.35 20.73
N HIS A 331 7.05 8.22 20.09
CA HIS A 331 6.31 8.17 18.81
C HIS A 331 4.99 7.45 18.97
N ARG A 332 4.07 7.76 18.09
CA ARG A 332 2.94 6.89 17.82
C ARG A 332 3.42 5.55 17.28
N ARG A 333 2.61 4.53 17.44
CA ARG A 333 2.88 3.20 16.91
C ARG A 333 1.73 2.68 16.07
N LYS A 334 2.05 1.95 15.03
CA LYS A 334 1.08 1.29 14.17
C LYS A 334 0.33 0.19 14.94
N VAL A 335 -0.98 0.12 14.71
CA VAL A 335 -1.89 -0.89 15.30
C VAL A 335 -2.96 -1.30 14.30
N THR A 336 -3.68 -2.39 14.63
CA THR A 336 -4.96 -2.71 14.02
C THR A 336 -6.08 -2.36 15.01
N PHE A 337 -7.15 -1.75 14.53
CA PHE A 337 -8.39 -1.56 15.29
C PHE A 337 -9.40 -2.63 14.87
N GLU A 338 -9.93 -3.36 15.84
CA GLU A 338 -11.06 -4.27 15.67
C GLU A 338 -12.34 -3.50 15.99
N TRP A 339 -13.23 -3.37 15.01
CA TRP A 339 -14.45 -2.60 15.15
C TRP A 339 -15.54 -3.43 15.85
N ASN A 340 -16.31 -2.81 16.72
CA ASN A 340 -17.43 -3.46 17.40
C ASN A 340 -18.53 -3.83 16.40
N PRO A 341 -18.92 -5.11 16.31
CA PRO A 341 -19.90 -5.56 15.30
C PRO A 341 -21.29 -4.99 15.49
N GLU A 342 -21.73 -4.75 16.73
CA GLU A 342 -23.05 -4.16 17.03
C GLU A 342 -23.11 -2.71 16.51
N ASP A 343 -22.05 -1.91 16.74
CA ASP A 343 -21.99 -0.54 16.24
C ASP A 343 -21.94 -0.50 14.71
N CYS A 344 -21.25 -1.45 14.06
CA CYS A 344 -21.30 -1.58 12.61
C CYS A 344 -22.71 -1.91 12.11
N ILE A 345 -23.42 -2.82 12.77
CA ILE A 345 -24.82 -3.15 12.43
C ILE A 345 -25.72 -1.93 12.63
N ASN A 346 -25.55 -1.19 13.73
CA ASN A 346 -26.33 0.03 13.99
C ASN A 346 -26.06 1.11 12.92
N ALA A 347 -24.82 1.25 12.43
CA ALA A 347 -24.54 2.14 11.31
C ALA A 347 -25.27 1.72 10.03
N PHE A 348 -25.31 0.43 9.70
CA PHE A 348 -26.08 -0.10 8.57
C PHE A 348 -27.58 0.09 8.76
N ALA A 349 -28.12 -0.06 9.97
CA ALA A 349 -29.56 0.09 10.26
C ALA A 349 -30.08 1.47 9.83
N THR A 350 -29.24 2.50 9.95
CA THR A 350 -29.62 3.88 9.56
C THR A 350 -29.93 4.05 8.07
N LEU A 351 -29.50 3.14 7.21
CA LEU A 351 -29.86 3.14 5.78
C LEU A 351 -31.34 2.78 5.54
N PHE A 352 -32.01 2.24 6.54
CA PHE A 352 -33.45 1.85 6.50
C PHE A 352 -34.34 2.78 7.32
N GLU A 353 -33.76 3.87 7.83
CA GLU A 353 -34.45 4.88 8.63
C GLU A 353 -34.65 6.17 7.81
N ASP A 354 -35.68 6.94 8.15
CA ASP A 354 -35.91 8.27 7.58
C ASP A 354 -34.86 9.26 8.15
N GLY A 355 -34.38 10.17 7.31
CA GLY A 355 -33.45 11.23 7.72
C GLY A 355 -32.01 10.98 7.26
N ALA A 356 -31.01 11.62 7.91
CA ALA A 356 -29.62 11.47 7.57
C ALA A 356 -29.05 10.15 8.12
N ASN A 357 -28.64 9.25 7.24
CA ASN A 357 -27.95 8.03 7.61
C ASN A 357 -26.52 8.31 8.12
N VAL A 358 -25.92 7.36 8.78
CA VAL A 358 -24.48 7.29 9.02
C VAL A 358 -23.78 7.00 7.69
N LYS A 359 -22.58 7.54 7.47
CA LYS A 359 -21.78 7.26 6.27
C LYS A 359 -21.77 5.76 5.98
N ALA A 360 -22.18 5.37 4.79
CA ALA A 360 -22.28 3.96 4.40
C ALA A 360 -20.91 3.26 4.51
N MET A 361 -20.92 1.97 4.79
CA MET A 361 -19.75 1.10 4.81
C MET A 361 -19.82 0.16 3.61
N ASP A 362 -19.07 0.44 2.55
CA ASP A 362 -18.98 -0.45 1.39
C ASP A 362 -18.10 -1.65 1.69
N PHE A 363 -18.69 -2.85 1.64
CA PHE A 363 -17.92 -4.09 1.78
C PHE A 363 -17.27 -4.48 0.46
N PRO A 364 -16.02 -4.96 0.47
CA PRO A 364 -15.17 -5.23 1.64
C PRO A 364 -14.28 -4.07 2.09
N LEU A 365 -14.24 -2.92 1.40
CA LEU A 365 -13.39 -1.77 1.76
C LEU A 365 -14.23 -0.52 2.06
N PHE A 366 -13.97 0.11 3.20
CA PHE A 366 -14.65 1.32 3.66
C PHE A 366 -13.91 2.62 3.26
N ASN A 367 -13.07 2.56 2.22
CA ASN A 367 -12.25 3.70 1.80
C ASN A 367 -12.92 4.47 0.68
N TYR A 368 -13.10 5.77 0.88
CA TYR A 368 -13.79 6.68 -0.04
C TYR A 368 -12.86 7.78 -0.60
N ALA A 369 -11.60 7.78 -0.19
CA ALA A 369 -10.58 8.71 -0.63
C ALA A 369 -9.26 7.97 -0.90
N SER A 370 -8.29 8.63 -1.53
CA SER A 370 -6.95 8.06 -1.68
C SER A 370 -6.22 7.92 -0.35
N SER A 371 -6.51 8.81 0.61
CA SER A 371 -5.97 8.78 1.97
C SER A 371 -7.09 9.13 2.96
N SER A 372 -7.39 8.24 3.89
CA SER A 372 -8.44 8.43 4.89
C SER A 372 -7.84 8.58 6.28
N TYR A 373 -8.43 9.44 7.09
CA TYR A 373 -8.02 9.71 8.47
C TYR A 373 -9.25 9.86 9.34
N ASP A 374 -9.57 8.84 10.13
CA ASP A 374 -10.65 8.89 11.12
C ASP A 374 -10.07 9.04 12.52
N LYS A 375 -10.67 9.93 13.33
CA LYS A 375 -10.24 10.21 14.72
C LYS A 375 -10.43 8.97 15.59
N ILE A 376 -9.40 8.66 16.38
CA ILE A 376 -9.48 7.67 17.46
C ILE A 376 -9.43 8.43 18.78
N MET A 377 -10.46 8.25 19.61
CA MET A 377 -10.71 8.99 20.84
C MET A 377 -10.63 8.08 22.07
N SER A 378 -10.01 8.60 23.14
CA SER A 378 -10.07 8.07 24.50
C SER A 378 -10.74 9.13 25.39
N GLY A 379 -12.02 8.97 25.71
CA GLY A 379 -12.84 10.06 26.23
C GLY A 379 -12.87 11.21 25.23
N ASP A 380 -12.53 12.42 25.71
CA ASP A 380 -12.49 13.63 24.88
C ASP A 380 -11.10 13.88 24.23
N LYS A 381 -10.09 13.06 24.54
CA LYS A 381 -8.75 13.17 23.99
C LYS A 381 -8.64 12.35 22.71
N MET A 382 -8.19 12.97 21.61
CA MET A 382 -7.73 12.24 20.44
C MET A 382 -6.39 11.57 20.73
N VAL A 383 -6.31 10.26 20.50
CA VAL A 383 -5.14 9.42 20.80
C VAL A 383 -4.62 8.65 19.59
N GLY A 384 -5.18 8.84 18.42
CA GLY A 384 -4.74 8.14 17.22
C GLY A 384 -5.56 8.44 15.99
N LEU A 385 -5.20 7.77 14.90
CA LEU A 385 -5.82 7.84 13.58
C LEU A 385 -6.07 6.44 13.04
N SER A 386 -7.24 6.23 12.47
CA SER A 386 -7.57 5.08 11.61
C SER A 386 -7.44 5.50 10.15
N MET A 387 -6.70 4.75 9.34
CA MET A 387 -6.30 5.21 8.00
C MET A 387 -6.73 4.29 6.85
N PHE A 388 -6.92 3.02 7.10
CA PHE A 388 -7.33 2.06 6.07
C PHE A 388 -8.29 1.05 6.67
N ALA A 389 -9.55 1.09 6.26
CA ALA A 389 -10.63 0.33 6.86
C ALA A 389 -11.32 -0.61 5.87
N GLY A 390 -11.77 -1.75 6.36
CA GLY A 390 -12.51 -2.73 5.59
C GLY A 390 -12.91 -3.95 6.40
N TYR A 391 -13.37 -4.98 5.71
CA TYR A 391 -13.83 -6.22 6.32
C TYR A 391 -12.99 -7.41 5.86
N SER A 392 -12.46 -8.16 6.83
CA SER A 392 -11.87 -9.47 6.59
C SER A 392 -12.91 -10.57 6.86
N TYR A 393 -13.24 -11.32 5.81
CA TYR A 393 -14.10 -12.49 5.93
C TYR A 393 -13.38 -13.65 6.62
N ASN A 394 -12.05 -13.72 6.50
CA ASN A 394 -11.23 -14.69 7.21
C ASN A 394 -11.25 -14.49 8.73
N GLU A 395 -11.19 -13.23 9.16
CA GLU A 395 -11.21 -12.85 10.58
C GLU A 395 -12.63 -12.61 11.12
N ARG A 396 -13.64 -12.53 10.22
CA ARG A 396 -15.03 -12.18 10.57
C ARG A 396 -15.14 -10.85 11.32
N ARG A 397 -14.34 -9.88 10.92
CA ARG A 397 -14.22 -8.57 11.59
C ARG A 397 -14.15 -7.43 10.60
N ALA A 398 -14.77 -6.33 10.95
CA ALA A 398 -14.42 -5.04 10.42
C ALA A 398 -13.12 -4.59 11.12
N LEU A 399 -12.12 -4.25 10.34
CA LEU A 399 -10.78 -3.89 10.80
C LEU A 399 -10.35 -2.56 10.19
N SER A 400 -9.50 -1.84 10.89
CA SER A 400 -8.73 -0.77 10.26
C SER A 400 -7.30 -0.74 10.75
N LEU A 401 -6.41 -0.34 9.84
CA LEU A 401 -5.01 -0.06 10.17
C LEU A 401 -4.88 1.41 10.56
N GLY A 402 -4.07 1.67 11.56
CA GLY A 402 -3.87 3.05 12.01
C GLY A 402 -2.69 3.20 12.96
N THR A 403 -2.66 4.33 13.63
CA THR A 403 -1.59 4.67 14.57
C THR A 403 -2.19 5.23 15.86
N VAL A 404 -1.53 4.96 17.00
CA VAL A 404 -1.94 5.43 18.32
C VAL A 404 -0.78 6.03 19.09
N ASP A 405 -1.09 6.93 20.03
CA ASP A 405 -0.14 7.46 21.01
C ASP A 405 0.52 6.30 21.78
N ALA A 406 1.76 6.50 22.21
CA ALA A 406 2.58 5.43 22.78
C ALA A 406 2.06 4.90 24.14
N ASP A 407 1.24 5.66 24.85
CA ASP A 407 0.61 5.26 26.12
C ASP A 407 -0.62 4.36 25.95
N VAL A 408 -1.19 4.31 24.75
CA VAL A 408 -2.29 3.39 24.40
C VAL A 408 -1.77 1.95 24.34
N LYS A 409 -2.51 0.99 24.91
CA LYS A 409 -2.11 -0.41 25.03
C LYS A 409 -2.94 -1.32 24.12
N GLU A 410 -2.38 -2.47 23.79
CA GLU A 410 -3.15 -3.57 23.20
C GLU A 410 -4.27 -3.99 24.14
N GLY A 411 -5.47 -4.15 23.61
CA GLY A 411 -6.67 -4.48 24.37
C GLY A 411 -7.49 -3.28 24.84
N ASP A 412 -6.95 -2.06 24.77
CA ASP A 412 -7.72 -0.86 25.13
C ASP A 412 -8.93 -0.70 24.22
N GLU A 413 -10.07 -0.31 24.81
CA GLU A 413 -11.28 0.08 24.11
C GLU A 413 -11.29 1.59 23.90
N LEU A 414 -11.40 1.99 22.65
CA LEU A 414 -11.41 3.37 22.19
C LEU A 414 -12.64 3.62 21.33
N LYS A 415 -12.82 4.85 20.87
CA LYS A 415 -13.89 5.24 19.95
C LYS A 415 -13.29 5.75 18.65
N LEU A 416 -13.71 5.18 17.55
CA LEU A 416 -13.48 5.71 16.21
C LEU A 416 -14.68 6.61 15.84
N VAL A 417 -14.41 7.82 15.38
CA VAL A 417 -15.45 8.69 14.83
C VAL A 417 -15.58 8.38 13.34
N TRP A 418 -16.67 7.75 12.94
CA TRP A 418 -16.94 7.38 11.56
C TRP A 418 -17.82 8.41 10.85
N GLY A 419 -17.40 8.88 9.69
CA GLY A 419 -18.11 9.86 8.87
C GLY A 419 -17.32 11.13 8.61
N GLU A 420 -17.67 11.87 7.55
CA GLU A 420 -17.04 13.14 7.23
C GLU A 420 -17.50 14.23 8.22
N PRO A 421 -16.65 15.22 8.53
CA PRO A 421 -17.05 16.38 9.35
C PRO A 421 -18.00 17.29 8.57
N GLU A 422 -18.82 18.05 9.29
CA GLU A 422 -19.66 19.09 8.67
C GLU A 422 -18.82 20.19 7.99
N PRO A 423 -19.19 20.69 6.81
CA PRO A 423 -20.43 20.41 6.07
C PRO A 423 -20.37 19.19 5.14
N GLY A 424 -19.50 18.21 5.36
CA GLY A 424 -19.34 17.03 4.55
C GLY A 424 -18.23 17.17 3.50
N THR A 425 -18.38 16.50 2.38
CA THR A 425 -17.40 16.48 1.27
C THR A 425 -18.09 16.62 -0.08
N GLU A 426 -17.38 17.14 -1.08
CA GLU A 426 -17.84 17.17 -2.47
C GLU A 426 -17.57 15.88 -3.25
N LYS A 427 -17.07 14.82 -2.60
CA LYS A 427 -16.83 13.53 -3.25
C LYS A 427 -18.14 12.91 -3.71
N THR A 428 -18.21 12.55 -4.99
CA THR A 428 -19.42 11.96 -5.58
C THR A 428 -19.73 10.55 -5.07
N THR A 429 -18.77 9.92 -4.38
CA THR A 429 -18.91 8.57 -3.79
C THR A 429 -19.27 8.59 -2.31
N VAL A 430 -19.45 9.76 -1.72
CA VAL A 430 -19.83 9.93 -0.31
C VAL A 430 -21.12 10.76 -0.26
N GLU A 431 -22.15 10.16 0.28
CA GLU A 431 -23.45 10.80 0.50
C GLU A 431 -23.41 11.79 1.68
N PRO A 432 -24.30 12.79 1.72
CA PRO A 432 -24.55 13.55 2.94
C PRO A 432 -24.92 12.60 4.09
N SER A 433 -24.14 12.62 5.15
CA SER A 433 -24.27 11.67 6.25
C SER A 433 -23.90 12.31 7.59
N ARG A 434 -24.35 11.72 8.68
CA ARG A 434 -23.94 12.12 10.03
C ARG A 434 -22.79 11.27 10.54
N GLN A 435 -21.98 11.80 11.43
CA GLN A 435 -20.96 11.04 12.14
C GLN A 435 -21.59 10.09 13.19
N MET A 436 -20.89 8.99 13.43
CA MET A 436 -21.21 8.04 14.49
C MET A 436 -19.91 7.56 15.18
N GLU A 437 -19.97 7.43 16.52
CA GLU A 437 -18.89 6.77 17.27
C GLU A 437 -19.03 5.26 17.14
N ILE A 438 -17.94 4.59 16.74
CA ILE A 438 -17.80 3.13 16.67
C ILE A 438 -16.80 2.72 17.76
N ARG A 439 -17.21 1.85 18.68
CA ARG A 439 -16.27 1.25 19.63
C ARG A 439 -15.24 0.42 18.87
N VAL A 440 -13.98 0.58 19.21
CA VAL A 440 -12.87 -0.17 18.61
C VAL A 440 -11.95 -0.69 19.69
N ARG A 441 -11.38 -1.87 19.45
CA ARG A 441 -10.37 -2.46 20.32
C ARG A 441 -9.01 -2.41 19.65
N VAL A 442 -7.99 -1.96 20.38
CA VAL A 442 -6.61 -1.95 19.90
C VAL A 442 -6.07 -3.39 19.84
N SER A 443 -5.60 -3.78 18.67
CA SER A 443 -5.11 -5.13 18.40
C SER A 443 -3.71 -5.10 17.76
N LYS A 444 -3.08 -6.28 17.71
CA LYS A 444 -1.76 -6.47 17.08
C LYS A 444 -1.77 -6.13 15.60
N VAL A 445 -0.62 -5.74 15.09
CA VAL A 445 -0.34 -5.58 13.66
C VAL A 445 0.94 -6.35 13.32
N PRO A 446 0.93 -7.22 12.29
CA PRO A 446 -0.20 -7.74 11.50
C PRO A 446 -1.32 -8.37 12.35
N TYR A 447 -2.57 -8.26 11.90
CA TYR A 447 -3.71 -8.86 12.60
C TYR A 447 -3.72 -10.39 12.48
N SER A 448 -3.46 -10.91 11.27
CA SER A 448 -3.36 -12.36 11.03
C SER A 448 -2.16 -12.95 11.78
N SER A 449 -2.40 -14.05 12.49
CA SER A 449 -1.32 -14.83 13.13
C SER A 449 -0.35 -15.40 12.11
N ASP A 450 -0.83 -15.83 10.94
CA ASP A 450 0.02 -16.35 9.87
C ASP A 450 1.06 -15.31 9.43
N ALA A 451 0.61 -14.09 9.15
CA ALA A 451 1.48 -12.99 8.74
C ALA A 451 2.48 -12.60 9.84
N ARG A 452 2.08 -12.71 11.11
CA ARG A 452 2.88 -12.30 12.26
C ARG A 452 3.90 -13.34 12.70
N GLU A 453 3.55 -14.64 12.61
CA GLU A 453 4.27 -15.70 13.30
C GLU A 453 5.01 -16.65 12.36
N SER A 454 4.51 -16.90 11.16
CA SER A 454 5.05 -17.94 10.29
C SER A 454 5.53 -17.50 8.92
N TYR A 455 4.98 -16.42 8.39
CA TYR A 455 5.27 -15.98 7.03
C TYR A 455 6.75 -15.71 6.75
N VAL A 456 7.49 -15.10 7.71
CA VAL A 456 8.91 -14.75 7.53
C VAL A 456 9.82 -15.99 7.56
N ASP A 457 9.39 -17.07 8.20
CA ASP A 457 10.23 -18.27 8.40
C ASP A 457 10.23 -19.21 7.20
N SER A 458 9.06 -19.38 6.57
CA SER A 458 8.95 -20.29 5.43
C SER A 458 7.87 -19.83 4.43
N TRP A 459 8.15 -19.93 3.14
CA TRP A 459 7.15 -19.74 2.09
C TRP A 459 6.38 -21.04 1.78
N ARG A 460 6.73 -22.16 2.41
CA ARG A 460 6.18 -23.50 2.12
C ARG A 460 5.12 -23.95 3.12
N THR A 461 5.25 -23.55 4.37
CA THR A 461 4.41 -24.09 5.45
C THR A 461 3.99 -23.01 6.44
N ARG A 462 2.83 -23.22 7.05
CA ARG A 462 2.43 -22.50 8.25
C ARG A 462 3.05 -23.17 9.49
N LYS A 463 3.51 -22.38 10.46
CA LYS A 463 4.02 -22.91 11.73
C LYS A 463 2.97 -23.66 12.56
N ASN A 464 1.69 -23.32 12.39
CA ASN A 464 0.58 -23.78 13.23
C ASN A 464 -0.55 -24.42 12.39
N ALA A 465 -0.21 -25.21 11.36
CA ALA A 465 -1.18 -26.01 10.61
C ALA A 465 -1.42 -27.35 11.31
#